data_e0871aeb2dda220986a0c83bf73bf31e
#
_entry.id   e0871aeb2dda220986a0c83bf73bf31e
#
_cell.length_a   1.000
_cell.length_b   1.000
_cell.length_c   1.000
_cell.angle_alpha   90.00
_cell.angle_beta   90.00
_cell.angle_gamma   90.00
#
_symmetry.space_group_name_H-M   'P 1'
#
loop_
_entity.id
_entity.type
_entity.pdbx_description
1 polymer ?
#
loop_
_entity_poly.entity_id
_entity_poly.type
_entity_poly.pdbx_seq_one_letter_code
_entity_poly.pdbx_strand_id
1 'polypeptide(L)'
;MDQVHKEFVPSLLPVVVGTKVYFPNHDQIHHHVYSFSRTKNFELPLYKGEDMPPVLFDKVGVVKVGCNIHDWMSGIILVLPTPYYAVTDESGRFVLRDLPPGTYSLVCWHELSQSTVEDTAQQVQVDGTAVEVTFRLSLKAVRSRLPLHGARGYP
;
A
#
# COMPACT_ATOMS: atom_id res chain seq x y z
N MET A 1 -4.85 7.54 4.84
CA MET A 1 -3.43 7.14 5.12
C MET A 1 -2.88 8.20 6.04
N ASP A 2 -2.65 7.84 7.29
CA ASP A 2 -2.23 8.75 8.35
C ASP A 2 -0.71 8.96 8.35
N GLN A 3 -0.23 9.98 9.03
CA GLN A 3 1.19 10.29 9.23
C GLN A 3 1.45 10.37 10.73
N VAL A 4 2.10 9.33 11.25
CA VAL A 4 2.37 9.12 12.68
C VAL A 4 3.80 8.62 12.86
N HIS A 5 4.56 9.22 13.75
CA HIS A 5 5.96 8.86 14.04
C HIS A 5 6.88 8.89 12.81
N LYS A 6 6.61 9.80 11.86
CA LYS A 6 7.32 9.93 10.57
C LYS A 6 7.17 8.68 9.69
N GLU A 7 6.00 8.06 9.74
CA GLU A 7 5.61 6.92 8.93
C GLU A 7 4.21 7.13 8.33
N PHE A 8 3.95 6.52 7.17
CA PHE A 8 2.58 6.40 6.65
C PHE A 8 1.91 5.18 7.25
N VAL A 9 0.72 5.38 7.86
CA VAL A 9 -0.06 4.32 8.51
C VAL A 9 -1.45 4.21 7.85
N PRO A 10 -1.81 3.04 7.32
CA PRO A 10 -0.95 1.87 7.10
C PRO A 10 0.11 2.13 6.00
N SER A 11 1.21 1.39 6.01
CA SER A 11 2.26 1.48 4.98
C SER A 11 1.79 0.98 3.60
N LEU A 12 0.80 0.09 3.57
CA LEU A 12 0.06 -0.35 2.38
C LEU A 12 -1.43 -0.07 2.58
N LEU A 13 -2.01 0.75 1.71
CA LEU A 13 -3.43 1.08 1.68
C LEU A 13 -4.07 0.64 0.37
N PRO A 14 -4.77 -0.50 0.31
CA PRO A 14 -5.61 -0.83 -0.84
C PRO A 14 -6.87 0.05 -0.83
N VAL A 15 -7.24 0.54 -2.01
CA VAL A 15 -8.46 1.32 -2.22
C VAL A 15 -9.10 0.94 -3.56
N VAL A 16 -10.40 1.09 -3.66
CA VAL A 16 -11.09 0.92 -4.95
C VAL A 16 -10.91 2.18 -5.80
N VAL A 17 -10.81 2.02 -7.11
CA VAL A 17 -10.78 3.14 -8.06
C VAL A 17 -11.95 4.10 -7.83
N GLY A 18 -11.68 5.40 -7.84
CA GLY A 18 -12.65 6.45 -7.49
C GLY A 18 -12.65 6.85 -6.01
N THR A 19 -11.84 6.20 -5.16
CA THR A 19 -11.74 6.55 -3.75
C THR A 19 -10.97 7.86 -3.56
N LYS A 20 -11.47 8.70 -2.64
CA LYS A 20 -10.76 9.87 -2.13
C LYS A 20 -10.01 9.49 -0.85
N VAL A 21 -8.71 9.70 -0.81
CA VAL A 21 -7.85 9.41 0.35
C VAL A 21 -7.44 10.71 1.02
N TYR A 22 -7.63 10.78 2.34
CA TYR A 22 -7.13 11.85 3.19
C TYR A 22 -5.75 11.48 3.73
N PHE A 23 -4.92 12.50 3.99
CA PHE A 23 -3.59 12.35 4.54
C PHE A 23 -3.46 13.21 5.81
N PRO A 24 -4.16 12.88 6.92
CA PRO A 24 -3.99 13.60 8.17
C PRO A 24 -2.55 13.49 8.67
N ASN A 25 -2.07 14.53 9.35
CA ASN A 25 -0.74 14.56 9.96
C ASN A 25 -0.88 14.73 11.47
N HIS A 26 -0.75 13.64 12.21
CA HIS A 26 -0.81 13.60 13.66
C HIS A 26 0.57 13.78 14.35
N ASP A 27 1.63 13.96 13.58
CA ASP A 27 2.94 14.31 14.12
C ASP A 27 2.99 15.78 14.57
N GLN A 28 3.92 16.06 15.49
CA GLN A 28 4.15 17.44 15.96
C GLN A 28 4.96 18.29 14.97
N ILE A 29 5.39 17.71 13.85
CA ILE A 29 6.18 18.34 12.79
C ILE A 29 5.40 18.39 11.48
N HIS A 30 5.83 19.24 10.56
CA HIS A 30 5.25 19.29 9.22
C HIS A 30 5.70 18.12 8.36
N HIS A 31 4.86 17.71 7.43
CA HIS A 31 5.18 16.76 6.38
C HIS A 31 4.81 17.32 5.00
N HIS A 32 5.43 16.79 3.97
CA HIS A 32 5.17 17.10 2.57
C HIS A 32 4.93 15.80 1.82
N VAL A 33 3.67 15.51 1.50
CA VAL A 33 3.29 14.24 0.86
C VAL A 33 3.30 14.39 -0.65
N TYR A 34 3.95 13.48 -1.35
CA TYR A 34 3.99 13.49 -2.82
C TYR A 34 3.96 12.10 -3.42
N SER A 35 3.61 12.04 -4.69
CA SER A 35 3.78 10.87 -5.56
C SER A 35 4.12 11.29 -6.98
N PHE A 36 5.13 10.63 -7.56
CA PHE A 36 5.48 10.73 -8.99
C PHE A 36 5.06 9.47 -9.79
N SER A 37 4.19 8.64 -9.20
CA SER A 37 3.71 7.43 -9.88
C SER A 37 2.88 7.79 -11.11
N ARG A 38 3.05 7.03 -12.21
CA ARG A 38 2.26 7.21 -13.45
C ARG A 38 0.77 6.99 -13.23
N THR A 39 0.42 6.20 -12.22
CA THR A 39 -0.97 5.94 -11.81
C THR A 39 -1.60 7.18 -11.19
N LYS A 40 -0.88 7.89 -10.34
CA LYS A 40 -1.31 9.15 -9.73
C LYS A 40 -0.10 10.00 -9.36
N ASN A 41 -0.01 11.17 -9.99
CA ASN A 41 0.95 12.21 -9.62
C ASN A 41 0.22 13.27 -8.80
N PHE A 42 0.76 13.61 -7.63
CA PHE A 42 0.22 14.69 -6.78
C PHE A 42 1.25 15.16 -5.78
N GLU A 43 0.97 16.33 -5.22
CA GLU A 43 1.78 16.95 -4.19
C GLU A 43 0.85 17.67 -3.19
N LEU A 44 1.05 17.39 -1.91
CA LEU A 44 0.48 18.13 -0.80
C LEU A 44 1.63 18.92 -0.17
N PRO A 45 1.62 20.26 -0.25
CA PRO A 45 2.71 21.09 0.25
C PRO A 45 2.90 20.89 1.75
N LEU A 46 3.96 21.43 2.28
CA LEU A 46 4.32 21.28 3.70
C LEU A 46 3.18 21.69 4.64
N TYR A 47 2.65 20.76 5.42
CA TYR A 47 1.52 20.97 6.31
C TYR A 47 1.62 20.19 7.61
N LYS A 48 0.77 20.58 8.57
CA LYS A 48 0.52 19.92 9.85
C LYS A 48 -0.98 19.89 10.10
N GLY A 49 -1.49 18.85 10.77
CA GLY A 49 -2.92 18.70 11.06
C GLY A 49 -3.69 18.02 9.91
N GLU A 50 -4.99 18.30 9.82
CA GLU A 50 -5.92 17.55 8.97
C GLU A 50 -6.50 18.36 7.80
N ASP A 51 -6.16 19.63 7.67
CA ASP A 51 -6.84 20.59 6.77
C ASP A 51 -6.49 20.44 5.28
N MET A 52 -5.83 19.33 4.89
CA MET A 52 -5.51 19.09 3.49
C MET A 52 -6.67 18.44 2.75
N PRO A 53 -6.98 18.90 1.52
CA PRO A 53 -8.01 18.27 0.71
C PRO A 53 -7.63 16.83 0.36
N PRO A 54 -8.64 15.92 0.23
CA PRO A 54 -8.37 14.56 -0.16
C PRO A 54 -7.91 14.47 -1.61
N VAL A 55 -7.09 13.47 -1.89
CA VAL A 55 -6.64 13.12 -3.24
C VAL A 55 -7.54 12.03 -3.82
N LEU A 56 -8.08 12.26 -5.02
CA LEU A 56 -8.88 11.27 -5.75
C LEU A 56 -7.96 10.28 -6.47
N PHE A 57 -8.19 8.96 -6.27
CA PHE A 57 -7.47 7.87 -6.95
C PHE A 57 -8.36 7.26 -8.04
N ASP A 58 -8.28 7.80 -9.22
CA ASP A 58 -9.17 7.56 -10.37
C ASP A 58 -8.60 6.60 -11.43
N LYS A 59 -7.43 6.01 -11.19
CA LYS A 59 -6.77 5.07 -12.09
C LYS A 59 -6.23 3.87 -11.33
N VAL A 60 -6.53 2.65 -11.79
CA VAL A 60 -6.03 1.39 -11.25
C VAL A 60 -4.50 1.30 -11.35
N GLY A 61 -3.85 0.81 -10.31
CA GLY A 61 -2.41 0.55 -10.27
C GLY A 61 -1.75 0.92 -8.95
N VAL A 62 -0.43 0.90 -8.93
CA VAL A 62 0.39 1.17 -7.75
C VAL A 62 0.75 2.65 -7.69
N VAL A 63 0.54 3.27 -6.53
CA VAL A 63 0.94 4.64 -6.23
C VAL A 63 1.89 4.61 -5.04
N LYS A 64 3.15 4.96 -5.27
CA LYS A 64 4.15 5.12 -4.21
C LYS A 64 4.07 6.56 -3.69
N VAL A 65 3.88 6.70 -2.39
CA VAL A 65 3.87 7.98 -1.70
C VAL A 65 5.15 8.15 -0.89
N GLY A 66 5.62 9.37 -0.77
CA GLY A 66 6.81 9.72 0.00
C GLY A 66 6.65 11.06 0.70
N CYS A 67 7.57 11.35 1.62
CA CYS A 67 7.72 12.63 2.25
C CYS A 67 9.03 13.29 1.79
N ASN A 68 8.98 14.54 1.33
CA ASN A 68 10.16 15.23 0.79
C ASN A 68 11.22 15.61 1.84
N ILE A 69 10.84 15.65 3.10
CA ILE A 69 11.74 16.04 4.21
C ILE A 69 12.17 14.87 5.10
N HIS A 70 11.65 13.66 4.85
CA HIS A 70 12.03 12.44 5.55
C HIS A 70 12.20 11.30 4.54
N ASP A 71 13.42 11.04 4.10
CA ASP A 71 13.75 10.11 3.00
C ASP A 71 13.26 8.67 3.23
N TRP A 72 13.12 8.25 4.49
CA TRP A 72 12.63 6.90 4.85
C TRP A 72 11.11 6.79 4.88
N MET A 73 10.39 7.93 4.94
CA MET A 73 8.93 7.95 5.05
C MET A 73 8.30 7.66 3.70
N SER A 74 7.90 6.42 3.51
CA SER A 74 7.29 5.93 2.27
C SER A 74 6.10 5.03 2.53
N GLY A 75 5.17 4.97 1.58
CA GLY A 75 4.00 4.12 1.63
C GLY A 75 3.49 3.78 0.22
N ILE A 76 2.54 2.86 0.17
CA ILE A 76 1.93 2.43 -1.08
C ILE A 76 0.41 2.53 -0.98
N ILE A 77 -0.20 3.15 -1.98
CA ILE A 77 -1.64 3.06 -2.23
C ILE A 77 -1.83 2.14 -3.44
N LEU A 78 -2.50 1.02 -3.23
CA LEU A 78 -2.84 0.07 -4.28
C LEU A 78 -4.26 0.32 -4.74
N VAL A 79 -4.42 0.93 -5.92
CA VAL A 79 -5.73 1.24 -6.48
C VAL A 79 -6.25 0.04 -7.26
N LEU A 80 -7.34 -0.52 -6.78
CA LEU A 80 -7.93 -1.78 -7.26
C LEU A 80 -9.16 -1.54 -8.13
N PRO A 81 -9.41 -2.39 -9.13
CA PRO A 81 -10.60 -2.31 -9.98
C PRO A 81 -11.86 -2.91 -9.32
N THR A 82 -11.72 -3.57 -8.16
CA THR A 82 -12.78 -4.35 -7.51
C THR A 82 -12.76 -4.15 -6.00
N PRO A 83 -13.91 -4.21 -5.33
CA PRO A 83 -13.99 -4.16 -3.87
C PRO A 83 -13.62 -5.51 -3.21
N TYR A 84 -13.47 -6.59 -3.97
CA TYR A 84 -13.15 -7.92 -3.44
C TYR A 84 -11.63 -8.07 -3.26
N TYR A 85 -11.13 -7.62 -2.13
CA TYR A 85 -9.73 -7.76 -1.75
C TYR A 85 -9.58 -8.01 -0.25
N ALA A 86 -8.45 -8.55 0.14
CA ALA A 86 -8.03 -8.65 1.52
C ALA A 86 -6.53 -8.38 1.64
N VAL A 87 -6.11 -7.87 2.79
CA VAL A 87 -4.70 -7.77 3.17
C VAL A 87 -4.40 -8.92 4.12
N THR A 88 -3.28 -9.58 3.91
CA THR A 88 -2.84 -10.65 4.82
C THR A 88 -2.46 -10.08 6.18
N ASP A 89 -2.72 -10.85 7.22
CA ASP A 89 -2.19 -10.58 8.56
C ASP A 89 -0.69 -10.94 8.66
N GLU A 90 -0.10 -10.76 9.85
CA GLU A 90 1.31 -11.06 10.12
C GLU A 90 1.68 -12.54 9.93
N SER A 91 0.70 -13.44 10.00
CA SER A 91 0.87 -14.87 9.73
C SER A 91 0.71 -15.25 8.25
N GLY A 92 0.43 -14.26 7.40
CA GLY A 92 0.17 -14.44 5.98
C GLY A 92 -1.23 -14.95 5.65
N ARG A 93 -2.17 -14.92 6.59
CA ARG A 93 -3.56 -15.35 6.38
C ARG A 93 -4.42 -14.19 5.89
N PHE A 94 -5.38 -14.53 5.05
CA PHE A 94 -6.41 -13.59 4.57
C PHE A 94 -7.78 -14.26 4.53
N VAL A 95 -8.83 -13.44 4.53
CA VAL A 95 -10.20 -13.91 4.34
C VAL A 95 -10.90 -12.93 3.41
N LEU A 96 -11.41 -13.43 2.28
CA LEU A 96 -12.37 -12.73 1.43
C LEU A 96 -13.77 -13.17 1.84
N ARG A 97 -14.61 -12.19 2.18
CA ARG A 97 -16.00 -12.42 2.60
C ARG A 97 -16.97 -11.93 1.56
N ASP A 98 -18.20 -12.44 1.63
CA ASP A 98 -19.35 -11.95 0.88
C ASP A 98 -19.18 -11.98 -0.66
N LEU A 99 -18.35 -12.93 -1.14
CA LEU A 99 -18.25 -13.21 -2.56
C LEU A 99 -19.51 -13.93 -3.04
N PRO A 100 -20.24 -13.40 -4.02
CA PRO A 100 -21.34 -14.14 -4.65
C PRO A 100 -20.87 -15.47 -5.23
N PRO A 101 -21.76 -16.47 -5.37
CA PRO A 101 -21.42 -17.70 -6.10
C PRO A 101 -20.95 -17.38 -7.52
N GLY A 102 -19.86 -18.02 -7.95
CA GLY A 102 -19.27 -17.78 -9.27
C GLY A 102 -17.84 -18.27 -9.40
N THR A 103 -17.27 -18.09 -10.56
CA THR A 103 -15.86 -18.38 -10.84
C THR A 103 -15.06 -17.08 -10.84
N TYR A 104 -13.99 -17.07 -10.06
CA TYR A 104 -13.13 -15.90 -9.88
C TYR A 104 -11.68 -16.22 -10.25
N SER A 105 -11.00 -15.23 -10.81
CA SER A 105 -9.55 -15.24 -10.92
C SER A 105 -8.98 -14.49 -9.71
N LEU A 106 -8.45 -15.23 -8.76
CA LEU A 106 -7.83 -14.68 -7.57
C LEU A 106 -6.34 -14.47 -7.83
N VAL A 107 -5.84 -13.27 -7.54
CA VAL A 107 -4.44 -12.88 -7.75
C VAL A 107 -3.83 -12.38 -6.44
N CYS A 108 -2.52 -12.51 -6.31
CA CYS A 108 -1.77 -12.02 -5.16
C CYS A 108 -0.79 -10.94 -5.58
N TRP A 109 -0.78 -9.83 -4.87
CA TRP A 109 0.15 -8.74 -5.08
C TRP A 109 1.05 -8.54 -3.86
N HIS A 110 2.33 -8.32 -4.12
CA HIS A 110 3.30 -7.91 -3.10
C HIS A 110 4.36 -7.00 -3.74
N GLU A 111 4.76 -5.91 -3.07
CA GLU A 111 5.71 -4.93 -3.62
C GLU A 111 7.04 -5.55 -4.07
N LEU A 112 7.51 -6.55 -3.34
CA LEU A 112 8.78 -7.22 -3.60
C LEU A 112 8.65 -8.51 -4.42
N SER A 113 7.45 -8.82 -4.95
CA SER A 113 7.26 -10.00 -5.78
C SER A 113 8.19 -9.97 -7.00
N GLN A 114 8.78 -11.13 -7.32
CA GLN A 114 9.54 -11.32 -8.56
C GLN A 114 8.63 -11.71 -9.73
N SER A 115 7.42 -12.18 -9.43
CA SER A 115 6.39 -12.52 -10.42
C SER A 115 5.46 -11.34 -10.67
N THR A 116 4.85 -11.29 -11.83
CA THR A 116 3.74 -10.36 -12.11
C THR A 116 2.49 -10.77 -11.33
N VAL A 117 1.49 -9.89 -11.27
CA VAL A 117 0.21 -10.21 -10.61
C VAL A 117 -0.50 -11.33 -11.36
N GLU A 118 -0.44 -11.29 -12.69
CA GLU A 118 -1.04 -12.26 -13.59
C GLU A 118 -0.45 -13.67 -13.42
N ASP A 119 0.85 -13.77 -13.15
CA ASP A 119 1.54 -15.04 -12.90
C ASP A 119 1.07 -15.74 -11.61
N THR A 120 0.43 -14.99 -10.71
CA THR A 120 -0.12 -15.52 -9.45
C THR A 120 -1.56 -16.00 -9.57
N ALA A 121 -2.21 -15.80 -10.73
CA ALA A 121 -3.64 -16.06 -10.92
C ALA A 121 -4.02 -17.52 -10.65
N GLN A 122 -5.04 -17.70 -9.81
CA GLN A 122 -5.67 -18.99 -9.52
C GLN A 122 -7.16 -18.89 -9.78
N GLN A 123 -7.72 -19.87 -10.52
CA GLN A 123 -9.17 -19.95 -10.71
C GLN A 123 -9.81 -20.57 -9.47
N VAL A 124 -10.79 -19.89 -8.92
CA VAL A 124 -11.51 -20.29 -7.70
C VAL A 124 -13.00 -20.34 -7.98
N GLN A 125 -13.62 -21.48 -7.69
CA GLN A 125 -15.07 -21.64 -7.75
C GLN A 125 -15.65 -21.39 -6.35
N VAL A 126 -16.55 -20.42 -6.24
CA VAL A 126 -17.29 -20.11 -5.03
C VAL A 126 -18.74 -20.60 -5.20
N ASP A 127 -19.19 -21.44 -4.29
CA ASP A 127 -20.53 -22.04 -4.31
C ASP A 127 -21.29 -21.83 -2.97
N GLY A 128 -20.76 -21.02 -2.09
CA GLY A 128 -21.28 -20.76 -0.75
C GLY A 128 -20.58 -21.57 0.35
N THR A 129 -19.66 -22.46 0.00
CA THR A 129 -18.77 -23.14 0.96
C THR A 129 -17.42 -22.41 1.05
N ALA A 130 -16.71 -22.62 2.17
CA ALA A 130 -15.37 -22.06 2.33
C ALA A 130 -14.38 -22.75 1.38
N VAL A 131 -13.60 -21.97 0.66
CA VAL A 131 -12.55 -22.47 -0.23
C VAL A 131 -11.19 -22.00 0.30
N GLU A 132 -10.26 -22.92 0.46
CA GLU A 132 -8.89 -22.60 0.86
C GLU A 132 -8.00 -22.40 -0.37
N VAL A 133 -7.25 -21.29 -0.35
CA VAL A 133 -6.30 -20.93 -1.42
C VAL A 133 -4.96 -20.57 -0.80
N THR A 134 -3.88 -21.06 -1.38
CA THR A 134 -2.52 -20.74 -0.95
C THR A 134 -1.73 -20.10 -2.07
N PHE A 135 -1.12 -18.95 -1.80
CA PHE A 135 -0.16 -18.30 -2.68
C PHE A 135 1.27 -18.51 -2.17
N ARG A 136 2.18 -18.79 -3.10
CA ARG A 136 3.62 -18.81 -2.82
C ARG A 136 4.31 -17.79 -3.71
N LEU A 137 4.94 -16.79 -3.09
CA LEU A 137 5.64 -15.73 -3.79
C LEU A 137 7.15 -15.84 -3.57
N SER A 138 7.92 -15.68 -4.65
CA SER A 138 9.35 -15.41 -4.55
C SER A 138 9.56 -13.91 -4.40
N LEU A 139 10.16 -13.49 -3.30
CA LEU A 139 10.39 -12.08 -3.02
C LEU A 139 11.84 -11.69 -3.29
N LYS A 140 12.04 -10.46 -3.76
CA LYS A 140 13.37 -9.83 -3.83
C LYS A 140 13.90 -9.61 -2.42
N ALA A 141 15.16 -9.95 -2.19
CA ALA A 141 15.81 -9.64 -0.92
C ALA A 141 15.83 -8.11 -0.70
N VAL A 142 15.31 -7.68 0.44
CA VAL A 142 15.50 -6.31 0.91
C VAL A 142 16.91 -6.21 1.47
N ARG A 143 17.77 -5.41 0.84
CA ARG A 143 18.99 -4.99 1.52
C ARG A 143 18.54 -4.09 2.68
N SER A 144 18.61 -4.60 3.92
CA SER A 144 18.41 -3.76 5.08
C SER A 144 19.43 -2.63 4.99
N ARG A 145 18.97 -1.42 4.74
CA ARG A 145 19.76 -0.23 5.04
C ARG A 145 19.78 -0.14 6.57
N LEU A 146 20.65 -0.91 7.20
CA LEU A 146 21.02 -0.61 8.58
C LEU A 146 21.43 0.88 8.58
N PRO A 147 20.84 1.71 9.44
CA PRO A 147 21.40 3.03 9.65
C PRO A 147 22.85 2.82 10.04
N LEU A 148 23.77 3.37 9.24
CA LEU A 148 25.16 3.46 9.66
C LEU A 148 25.19 4.42 10.87
N HIS A 149 24.90 3.89 12.06
CA HIS A 149 25.27 4.51 13.30
C HIS A 149 26.79 4.35 13.44
N GLY A 150 27.49 5.00 12.55
CA GLY A 150 28.93 5.23 12.62
C GLY A 150 29.14 6.54 13.35
N ALA A 151 29.47 6.43 14.62
CA ALA A 151 30.05 7.50 15.39
C ALA A 151 31.16 8.23 14.60
N ARG A 152 30.92 9.49 14.24
CA ARG A 152 31.99 10.51 14.24
C ARG A 152 31.36 11.79 14.75
N GLY A 153 31.70 12.08 16.02
CA GLY A 153 31.48 13.39 16.57
C GLY A 153 32.15 14.43 15.66
N TYR A 154 31.44 15.48 15.38
CA TYR A 154 32.03 16.72 14.90
C TYR A 154 32.68 17.41 16.12
N PRO A 155 33.86 18.04 15.90
CA PRO A 155 34.53 18.81 16.94
C PRO A 155 33.73 20.04 17.35
#